data_1091b0317bda7987f84bff006208c70c
#
_entry.id   1091b0317bda7987f84bff006208c70c
#
_cell.length_a   1.000
_cell.length_b   1.000
_cell.length_c   1.000
_cell.angle_alpha   90.00
_cell.angle_beta   90.00
_cell.angle_gamma   90.00
#
_symmetry.space_group_name_H-M   'P 1'
#
loop_
_entity.id
_entity.type
_entity.pdbx_description
1 polymer ?
#
loop_
_entity_poly.entity_id
_entity_poly.type
_entity_poly.pdbx_seq_one_letter_code
_entity_poly.pdbx_strand_id
1 'polypeptide(L)'
;MLKKLLCLLFPKDYRDFKHKRLIIVILRSLHIICFSTLVGGYYFHQDTALLMPWFLGALLSGVAMFLLDMYGSFIILFEVRGISILLKLFLLAWIPALNTDHQIILLFFVIALSSYISHTTGKIRHKNLMPTFLQKKFLNP
;
A
#
# COMPACT_ATOMS: atom_id res chain seq x y z
N MET A 1 10.22 -7.35 -28.74
CA MET A 1 9.76 -6.20 -27.93
C MET A 1 9.16 -6.66 -26.60
N LEU A 2 8.22 -7.58 -26.57
CA LEU A 2 7.54 -8.08 -25.36
C LEU A 2 8.50 -8.67 -24.31
N LYS A 3 9.50 -9.50 -24.69
CA LYS A 3 10.49 -10.09 -23.76
C LYS A 3 11.31 -9.02 -23.03
N LYS A 4 11.73 -7.94 -23.72
CA LYS A 4 12.47 -6.83 -23.09
C LYS A 4 11.60 -6.08 -22.08
N LEU A 5 10.33 -5.85 -22.41
CA LEU A 5 9.37 -5.20 -21.51
C LEU A 5 9.10 -6.06 -20.26
N LEU A 6 8.99 -7.38 -20.43
CA LEU A 6 8.79 -8.32 -19.33
C LEU A 6 9.99 -8.38 -18.39
N CYS A 7 11.22 -8.46 -18.91
CA CYS A 7 12.45 -8.36 -18.09
C CYS A 7 12.55 -7.00 -17.38
N LEU A 8 11.98 -5.94 -17.97
CA LEU A 8 11.92 -4.62 -17.34
C LEU A 8 10.92 -4.58 -16.19
N LEU A 9 9.77 -5.22 -16.32
CA LEU A 9 8.71 -5.22 -15.29
C LEU A 9 8.98 -6.25 -14.17
N PHE A 10 9.58 -7.40 -14.51
CA PHE A 10 9.86 -8.50 -13.60
C PHE A 10 11.37 -8.79 -13.55
N PRO A 11 12.17 -7.87 -12.99
CA PRO A 11 13.61 -8.08 -12.86
C PRO A 11 13.89 -9.27 -11.94
N LYS A 12 14.95 -10.06 -12.23
CA LYS A 12 15.40 -11.17 -11.38
C LYS A 12 15.86 -10.67 -10.00
N ASP A 13 16.52 -9.52 -9.96
CA ASP A 13 16.95 -8.86 -8.73
C ASP A 13 16.11 -7.60 -8.50
N TYR A 14 15.74 -7.34 -7.26
CA TYR A 14 15.02 -6.13 -6.88
C TYR A 14 15.85 -4.89 -7.20
N ARG A 15 15.26 -3.96 -7.95
CA ARG A 15 15.91 -2.69 -8.21
C ARG A 15 16.00 -1.87 -6.94
N ASP A 16 17.18 -1.38 -6.68
CA ASP A 16 17.45 -0.47 -5.57
C ASP A 16 18.13 0.79 -6.09
N PHE A 17 18.01 1.89 -5.36
CA PHE A 17 18.69 3.14 -5.65
C PHE A 17 19.18 3.79 -4.35
N LYS A 18 20.21 4.62 -4.50
CA LYS A 18 20.79 5.36 -3.37
C LYS A 18 19.70 6.13 -2.63
N HIS A 19 19.65 6.02 -1.30
CA HIS A 19 18.68 6.68 -0.41
C HIS A 19 17.22 6.15 -0.45
N LYS A 20 16.90 5.08 -1.19
CA LYS A 20 15.55 4.48 -1.19
C LYS A 20 15.03 4.23 0.23
N ARG A 21 15.87 3.65 1.10
CA ARG A 21 15.49 3.35 2.49
C ARG A 21 15.10 4.61 3.27
N LEU A 22 15.88 5.69 3.11
CA LEU A 22 15.60 6.97 3.76
C LEU A 22 14.26 7.56 3.29
N ILE A 23 14.04 7.57 1.97
CA ILE A 23 12.79 8.06 1.37
C ILE A 23 11.58 7.28 1.91
N ILE A 24 11.67 5.93 1.96
CA ILE A 24 10.59 5.08 2.50
C ILE A 24 10.34 5.40 3.99
N VAL A 25 11.38 5.64 4.79
CA VAL A 25 11.23 6.00 6.21
C VAL A 25 10.51 7.34 6.35
N ILE A 26 10.90 8.36 5.58
CA ILE A 26 10.26 9.68 5.61
C ILE A 26 8.79 9.58 5.19
N LEU A 27 8.51 8.90 4.06
CA LEU A 27 7.14 8.70 3.58
C LEU A 27 6.28 7.93 4.60
N ARG A 28 6.85 6.94 5.26
CA ARG A 28 6.15 6.16 6.30
C ARG A 28 5.83 7.02 7.52
N SER A 29 6.78 7.85 7.96
CA SER A 29 6.55 8.78 9.08
C SER A 29 5.45 9.77 8.73
N LEU A 30 5.50 10.38 7.56
CA LEU A 30 4.46 11.28 7.06
C LEU A 30 3.10 10.58 6.97
N HIS A 31 3.07 9.35 6.43
CA HIS A 31 1.86 8.55 6.33
C HIS A 31 1.23 8.30 7.70
N ILE A 32 2.04 7.92 8.70
CA ILE A 32 1.56 7.65 10.06
C ILE A 32 1.02 8.93 10.69
N ILE A 33 1.70 10.07 10.56
CA ILE A 33 1.23 11.36 11.10
C ILE A 33 -0.12 11.73 10.49
N CYS A 34 -0.20 11.74 9.16
CA CYS A 34 -1.45 12.10 8.47
C CYS A 34 -2.59 11.14 8.81
N PHE A 35 -2.31 9.84 8.83
CA PHE A 35 -3.32 8.84 9.11
C PHE A 35 -3.81 8.88 10.57
N SER A 36 -2.92 9.07 11.53
CA SER A 36 -3.29 9.21 12.96
C SER A 36 -4.14 10.46 13.21
N THR A 37 -3.77 11.59 12.58
CA THR A 37 -4.54 12.82 12.67
C THR A 37 -5.93 12.65 12.03
N LEU A 38 -6.01 11.97 10.90
CA LEU A 38 -7.27 11.66 10.23
C LEU A 38 -8.19 10.81 11.13
N VAL A 39 -7.66 9.71 11.69
CA VAL A 39 -8.42 8.81 12.56
C VAL A 39 -8.91 9.54 13.81
N GLY A 40 -8.04 10.31 14.47
CA GLY A 40 -8.41 11.11 15.64
C GLY A 40 -9.45 12.17 15.30
N GLY A 41 -9.29 12.84 14.16
CA GLY A 41 -10.24 13.85 13.71
C GLY A 41 -11.65 13.29 13.49
N TYR A 42 -11.77 12.17 12.80
CA TYR A 42 -13.07 11.49 12.62
C TYR A 42 -13.64 10.99 13.96
N TYR A 43 -12.80 10.43 14.82
CA TYR A 43 -13.22 9.95 16.13
C TYR A 43 -13.81 11.07 17.03
N PHE A 44 -13.20 12.26 16.98
CA PHE A 44 -13.67 13.44 17.71
C PHE A 44 -14.66 14.31 16.91
N HIS A 45 -15.25 13.78 15.84
CA HIS A 45 -16.26 14.47 15.01
C HIS A 45 -15.83 15.85 14.52
N GLN A 46 -14.57 15.99 14.13
CA GLN A 46 -14.06 17.21 13.53
C GLN A 46 -14.63 17.43 12.12
N ASP A 47 -14.70 18.69 11.71
CA ASP A 47 -15.20 19.04 10.38
C ASP A 47 -14.40 18.33 9.29
N THR A 48 -15.11 17.71 8.37
CA THR A 48 -14.54 16.97 7.23
C THR A 48 -13.63 17.87 6.36
N ALA A 49 -13.94 19.17 6.26
CA ALA A 49 -13.11 20.11 5.52
C ALA A 49 -11.71 20.25 6.13
N LEU A 50 -11.59 20.22 7.46
CA LEU A 50 -10.31 20.25 8.18
C LEU A 50 -9.54 18.93 8.04
N LEU A 51 -10.24 17.82 7.81
CA LEU A 51 -9.63 16.50 7.69
C LEU A 51 -9.13 16.20 6.28
N MET A 52 -9.62 16.91 5.25
CA MET A 52 -9.28 16.65 3.86
C MET A 52 -7.76 16.70 3.57
N PRO A 53 -6.98 17.68 4.05
CA PRO A 53 -5.53 17.69 3.85
C PRO A 53 -4.83 16.45 4.44
N TRP A 54 -5.26 15.99 5.59
CA TRP A 54 -4.72 14.80 6.27
C TRP A 54 -5.09 13.51 5.54
N PHE A 55 -6.31 13.45 5.00
CA PHE A 55 -6.75 12.36 4.12
C PHE A 55 -5.88 12.28 2.86
N LEU A 56 -5.70 13.41 2.17
CA LEU A 56 -4.85 13.47 0.98
C LEU A 56 -3.39 13.13 1.30
N GLY A 57 -2.86 13.62 2.41
CA GLY A 57 -1.51 13.31 2.87
C GLY A 57 -1.32 11.81 3.14
N ALA A 58 -2.27 11.18 3.82
CA ALA A 58 -2.26 9.73 4.05
C ALA A 58 -2.36 8.94 2.75
N LEU A 59 -3.27 9.31 1.86
CA LEU A 59 -3.46 8.65 0.57
C LEU A 59 -2.22 8.77 -0.32
N LEU A 60 -1.73 9.99 -0.53
CA LEU A 60 -0.59 10.25 -1.41
C LEU A 60 0.70 9.60 -0.91
N SER A 61 0.98 9.67 0.40
CA SER A 61 2.16 9.00 0.98
C SER A 61 2.06 7.47 0.86
N GLY A 62 0.87 6.90 1.05
CA GLY A 62 0.62 5.46 0.85
C GLY A 62 0.84 5.03 -0.59
N VAL A 63 0.30 5.79 -1.56
CA VAL A 63 0.50 5.56 -3.00
C VAL A 63 1.97 5.70 -3.36
N ALA A 64 2.67 6.74 -2.88
CA ALA A 64 4.08 6.94 -3.16
C ALA A 64 4.95 5.77 -2.67
N MET A 65 4.70 5.26 -1.45
CA MET A 65 5.40 4.07 -0.94
C MET A 65 5.12 2.84 -1.81
N PHE A 66 3.87 2.65 -2.24
CA PHE A 66 3.50 1.54 -3.11
C PHE A 66 4.19 1.61 -4.48
N LEU A 67 4.25 2.81 -5.07
CA LEU A 67 4.96 3.03 -6.34
C LEU A 67 6.47 2.77 -6.22
N LEU A 68 7.09 3.14 -5.10
CA LEU A 68 8.50 2.83 -4.84
C LEU A 68 8.75 1.32 -4.69
N ASP A 69 7.81 0.60 -4.09
CA ASP A 69 7.87 -0.86 -4.01
C ASP A 69 7.68 -1.50 -5.39
N MET A 70 6.73 -1.01 -6.21
CA MET A 70 6.53 -1.44 -7.60
C MET A 70 7.75 -1.15 -8.49
N TYR A 71 8.43 -0.01 -8.27
CA TYR A 71 9.68 0.29 -8.97
C TYR A 71 10.74 -0.81 -8.74
N GLY A 72 10.78 -1.37 -7.53
CA GLY A 72 11.66 -2.49 -7.21
C GLY A 72 11.35 -3.75 -8.02
N SER A 73 10.10 -4.14 -8.06
CA SER A 73 9.59 -5.25 -8.90
C SER A 73 8.05 -5.24 -8.92
N PHE A 74 7.47 -5.43 -10.10
CA PHE A 74 6.02 -5.59 -10.26
C PHE A 74 5.47 -6.88 -9.66
N ILE A 75 6.31 -7.83 -9.23
CA ILE A 75 5.90 -9.05 -8.52
C ILE A 75 5.08 -8.71 -7.28
N ILE A 76 5.33 -7.57 -6.64
CA ILE A 76 4.58 -7.12 -5.46
C ILE A 76 3.06 -7.09 -5.68
N LEU A 77 2.58 -6.82 -6.90
CA LEU A 77 1.16 -6.81 -7.24
C LEU A 77 0.49 -8.17 -7.03
N PHE A 78 1.25 -9.26 -7.15
CA PHE A 78 0.80 -10.63 -7.00
C PHE A 78 1.15 -11.24 -5.64
N GLU A 79 1.85 -10.51 -4.79
CA GLU A 79 2.11 -10.90 -3.40
C GLU A 79 0.93 -10.52 -2.50
N VAL A 80 0.70 -11.29 -1.44
CA VAL A 80 -0.30 -10.98 -0.40
C VAL A 80 -0.10 -9.56 0.14
N ARG A 81 1.15 -9.13 0.30
CA ARG A 81 1.52 -7.78 0.73
C ARG A 81 0.96 -6.71 -0.22
N GLY A 82 1.18 -6.84 -1.52
CA GLY A 82 0.73 -5.85 -2.50
C GLY A 82 -0.78 -5.81 -2.65
N ILE A 83 -1.43 -6.99 -2.69
CA ILE A 83 -2.89 -7.08 -2.73
C ILE A 83 -3.51 -6.40 -1.51
N SER A 84 -2.91 -6.58 -0.32
CA SER A 84 -3.40 -5.91 0.89
C SER A 84 -3.23 -4.39 0.86
N ILE A 85 -2.17 -3.89 0.22
CA ILE A 85 -1.97 -2.44 0.04
C ILE A 85 -3.05 -1.89 -0.90
N LEU A 86 -3.31 -2.56 -2.03
CA LEU A 86 -4.36 -2.16 -2.98
C LEU A 86 -5.73 -2.15 -2.32
N LEU A 87 -6.06 -3.19 -1.54
CA LEU A 87 -7.32 -3.25 -0.79
C LEU A 87 -7.45 -2.07 0.18
N LYS A 88 -6.39 -1.76 0.93
CA LYS A 88 -6.39 -0.63 1.88
C LYS A 88 -6.52 0.72 1.16
N LEU A 89 -5.86 0.92 0.04
CA LEU A 89 -5.99 2.13 -0.77
C LEU A 89 -7.43 2.29 -1.31
N PHE A 90 -8.02 1.19 -1.78
CA PHE A 90 -9.41 1.18 -2.23
C PHE A 90 -10.37 1.54 -1.09
N LEU A 91 -10.22 0.90 0.08
CA LEU A 91 -11.04 1.19 1.26
C LEU A 91 -10.87 2.64 1.73
N LEU A 92 -9.64 3.15 1.74
CA LEU A 92 -9.35 4.54 2.11
C LEU A 92 -9.99 5.54 1.14
N ALA A 93 -9.92 5.27 -0.17
CA ALA A 93 -10.53 6.11 -1.19
C ALA A 93 -12.07 6.17 -1.07
N TRP A 94 -12.69 5.15 -0.49
CA TRP A 94 -14.14 5.08 -0.26
C TRP A 94 -14.62 5.92 0.93
N ILE A 95 -13.73 6.28 1.86
CA ILE A 95 -14.06 7.00 3.10
C ILE A 95 -14.91 8.25 2.86
N PRO A 96 -14.57 9.17 1.93
CA PRO A 96 -15.35 10.40 1.76
C PRO A 96 -16.81 10.19 1.33
N ALA A 97 -17.15 9.02 0.81
CA ALA A 97 -18.51 8.67 0.38
C ALA A 97 -19.38 8.10 1.49
N LEU A 98 -18.81 7.84 2.68
CA LEU A 98 -19.50 7.21 3.81
C LEU A 98 -19.94 8.27 4.85
N ASN A 99 -20.97 7.89 5.63
CA ASN A 99 -21.36 8.64 6.83
C ASN A 99 -20.29 8.51 7.92
N THR A 100 -20.19 9.50 8.82
CA THR A 100 -19.13 9.62 9.84
C THR A 100 -18.92 8.35 10.66
N ASP A 101 -19.99 7.72 11.13
CA ASP A 101 -19.88 6.50 11.94
C ASP A 101 -19.25 5.33 11.16
N HIS A 102 -19.64 5.17 9.89
CA HIS A 102 -19.06 4.16 9.02
C HIS A 102 -17.61 4.47 8.63
N GLN A 103 -17.26 5.76 8.53
CA GLN A 103 -15.87 6.19 8.29
C GLN A 103 -14.94 5.73 9.42
N ILE A 104 -15.36 5.93 10.67
CA ILE A 104 -14.59 5.53 11.86
C ILE A 104 -14.40 4.00 11.88
N ILE A 105 -15.48 3.24 11.69
CA ILE A 105 -15.43 1.76 11.67
C ILE A 105 -14.48 1.27 10.57
N LEU A 106 -14.57 1.85 9.37
CA LEU A 106 -13.72 1.48 8.24
C LEU A 106 -12.25 1.79 8.51
N LEU A 107 -11.95 2.96 9.12
CA LEU A 107 -10.59 3.33 9.50
C LEU A 107 -9.99 2.35 10.51
N PHE A 108 -10.73 1.98 11.56
CA PHE A 108 -10.28 0.97 12.50
C PHE A 108 -10.07 -0.40 11.85
N PHE A 109 -10.94 -0.78 10.92
CA PHE A 109 -10.75 -2.02 10.15
C PHE A 109 -9.47 -1.98 9.32
N VAL A 110 -9.16 -0.86 8.66
CA VAL A 110 -7.92 -0.68 7.89
C VAL A 110 -6.69 -0.77 8.79
N ILE A 111 -6.74 -0.21 10.01
CA ILE A 111 -5.65 -0.34 11.01
C ILE A 111 -5.46 -1.79 11.40
N ALA A 112 -6.54 -2.49 11.78
CA ALA A 112 -6.49 -3.89 12.20
C ALA A 112 -5.94 -4.79 11.09
N LEU A 113 -6.42 -4.61 9.85
CA LEU A 113 -5.92 -5.33 8.68
C LEU A 113 -4.44 -5.04 8.43
N SER A 114 -4.02 -3.78 8.57
CA SER A 114 -2.62 -3.36 8.40
C SER A 114 -1.71 -4.01 9.43
N SER A 115 -2.12 -4.01 10.69
CA SER A 115 -1.40 -4.64 11.80
C SER A 115 -1.32 -6.15 11.59
N TYR A 116 -2.43 -6.81 11.31
CA TYR A 116 -2.48 -8.26 11.06
C TYR A 116 -1.48 -8.70 9.99
N ILE A 117 -1.50 -8.05 8.82
CA ILE A 117 -0.60 -8.40 7.71
C ILE A 117 0.86 -8.08 8.04
N SER A 118 1.12 -7.02 8.79
CA SER A 118 2.49 -6.67 9.21
C SER A 118 3.10 -7.71 10.15
N HIS A 119 2.28 -8.31 11.01
CA HIS A 119 2.70 -9.36 11.95
C HIS A 119 2.63 -10.77 11.38
N THR A 120 2.07 -10.94 10.18
CA THR A 120 2.04 -12.23 9.50
C THR A 120 3.46 -12.66 9.11
N THR A 121 3.73 -13.97 9.19
CA THR A 121 5.04 -14.55 8.84
C THR A 121 5.47 -14.18 7.42
N GLY A 122 6.78 -13.98 7.22
CA GLY A 122 7.33 -13.64 5.91
C GLY A 122 6.90 -14.59 4.78
N LYS A 123 6.74 -15.88 5.10
CA LYS A 123 6.25 -16.90 4.15
C LYS A 123 4.86 -16.59 3.59
N ILE A 124 3.94 -16.10 4.42
CA ILE A 124 2.58 -15.74 4.01
C ILE A 124 2.59 -14.38 3.31
N ARG A 125 3.29 -13.39 3.88
CA ARG A 125 3.36 -12.03 3.36
C ARG A 125 3.94 -11.95 1.95
N HIS A 126 4.96 -12.75 1.65
CA HIS A 126 5.61 -12.84 0.34
C HIS A 126 5.09 -14.01 -0.51
N LYS A 127 3.99 -14.66 -0.09
CA LYS A 127 3.37 -15.70 -0.90
C LYS A 127 2.92 -15.08 -2.23
N ASN A 128 3.50 -15.58 -3.30
CA ASN A 128 3.13 -15.20 -4.66
C ASN A 128 1.84 -15.93 -5.06
N LEU A 129 0.79 -15.18 -5.31
CA LEU A 129 -0.51 -15.69 -5.77
C LEU A 129 -0.63 -15.71 -7.29
N MET A 130 0.47 -15.42 -8.00
CA MET A 130 0.50 -15.46 -9.46
C MET A 130 0.16 -16.87 -9.96
N PRO A 131 -0.78 -17.03 -10.90
CA PRO A 131 -1.10 -18.31 -11.51
C PRO A 131 0.15 -18.97 -12.10
N THR A 132 0.27 -20.29 -11.96
CA THR A 132 1.47 -21.08 -12.36
C THR A 132 1.86 -20.90 -13.84
N PHE A 133 0.89 -20.70 -14.70
CA PHE A 133 1.09 -20.39 -16.11
C PHE A 133 1.81 -19.04 -16.33
N LEU A 134 1.44 -18.00 -15.59
CA LEU A 134 2.10 -16.70 -15.65
C LEU A 134 3.48 -16.77 -14.99
N GLN A 135 3.61 -17.52 -13.92
CA GLN A 135 4.87 -17.73 -13.22
C GLN A 135 5.92 -18.38 -14.15
N LYS A 136 5.55 -19.43 -14.89
CA LYS A 136 6.42 -20.04 -15.90
C LYS A 136 6.78 -19.08 -17.03
N LYS A 137 5.85 -18.24 -17.47
CA LYS A 137 6.06 -17.31 -18.58
C LYS A 137 6.94 -16.11 -18.20
N PHE A 138 6.87 -15.63 -16.95
CA PHE A 138 7.52 -14.39 -16.53
C PHE A 138 8.76 -14.59 -15.66
N LEU A 139 8.81 -15.66 -14.86
CA LEU A 139 9.91 -15.93 -13.93
C LEU A 139 10.89 -16.99 -14.44
N ASN A 140 10.46 -17.90 -15.35
CA ASN A 140 11.30 -18.89 -16.02
C ASN A 140 11.06 -18.80 -17.54
N PRO A 141 11.63 -17.77 -18.21
CA PRO A 141 11.56 -17.65 -19.66
C PRO A 141 12.42 -18.69 -20.40
#